data_7d9d4d1dae598e9205e24635037335e3
#
_entry.id   7d9d4d1dae598e9205e24635037335e3
#
_cell.length_a   1.000
_cell.length_b   1.000
_cell.length_c   1.000
_cell.angle_alpha   90.00
_cell.angle_beta   90.00
_cell.angle_gamma   90.00
#
_symmetry.space_group_name_H-M   'P 1'
#
loop_
_entity.id
_entity.type
_entity.pdbx_description
1 polymer ?
#
loop_
_entity_poly.entity_id
_entity_poly.type
_entity_poly.pdbx_seq_one_letter_code
_entity_poly.pdbx_strand_id
1 'polypeptide(L)'
;MQIDLFAAGSNTCLLTMLGSNTALPAGSYQQIRLLLVANSGGSGPAPSTNNCNGQGFNCVVLHDGTIHQLDLSSQANTGLKIPPGQIVGGPISVGAGQDVDLNIDFNACASIIQEGNGQYRLKPVLTAGQVSTNTTGISGKIVDSVTKAPIVGGTVIVALERQDNTGTDTIFMQAAADSSGNFNFCPLPSGAVFDVVVVAINGAGVAYNATVEAGVPGGTNVGNILLFAETGSLLGPATFQGFVTATSGTSPATPATIDALVSAIQTVTLSSGSRPVTIPAEGNSVANLNIAAKTSCPVSAPANTNCAQYTLIEPASNPSVATFSTGTVTFSTPATGSVPFSIRADAFVPLSGGTTDCTTPSMTKTQDSLGNPLNAAPGAPITPREIDFLGCS
;
A
#
# COMPACT_ATOMS: atom_id res chain seq x y z
N MET A 1 8.19 -24.12 -0.18
CA MET A 1 8.96 -23.30 0.79
C MET A 1 7.95 -22.59 1.68
N GLN A 2 8.18 -22.50 2.96
CA GLN A 2 7.43 -21.67 3.90
C GLN A 2 8.29 -20.45 4.26
N ILE A 3 7.70 -19.27 4.32
CA ILE A 3 8.39 -18.01 4.56
C ILE A 3 7.74 -17.34 5.76
N ASP A 4 8.56 -16.92 6.72
CA ASP A 4 8.14 -16.02 7.79
C ASP A 4 8.29 -14.58 7.30
N LEU A 5 7.15 -13.95 7.02
CA LEU A 5 7.11 -12.59 6.48
C LEU A 5 7.50 -11.53 7.52
N PHE A 6 7.34 -11.82 8.81
CA PHE A 6 7.75 -10.89 9.87
C PHE A 6 9.24 -11.03 10.20
N ALA A 7 9.81 -12.23 10.10
CA ALA A 7 11.26 -12.41 10.22
C ALA A 7 12.02 -11.74 9.06
N ALA A 8 11.40 -11.71 7.87
CA ALA A 8 11.94 -10.99 6.73
C ALA A 8 11.90 -9.45 6.88
N GLY A 9 11.01 -8.94 7.75
CA GLY A 9 10.80 -7.51 7.98
C GLY A 9 11.75 -6.84 8.97
N SER A 10 12.68 -7.58 9.57
CA SER A 10 13.68 -6.96 10.44
C SER A 10 14.74 -6.27 9.57
N ASN A 11 14.85 -4.98 9.61
CA ASN A 11 15.89 -4.01 9.12
C ASN A 11 17.16 -4.54 8.40
N THR A 12 17.18 -5.78 8.04
CA THR A 12 18.15 -6.43 7.18
C THR A 12 17.48 -6.64 5.84
N CYS A 13 18.15 -6.31 4.74
CA CYS A 13 17.66 -6.62 3.39
C CYS A 13 17.56 -8.14 3.20
N LEU A 14 16.61 -8.76 3.88
CA LEU A 14 16.41 -10.19 3.87
C LEU A 14 15.55 -10.53 2.66
N LEU A 15 16.22 -10.74 1.54
CA LEU A 15 15.59 -11.27 0.35
C LEU A 15 15.46 -12.78 0.50
N THR A 16 14.24 -13.26 0.57
CA THR A 16 13.98 -14.69 0.40
C THR A 16 13.75 -14.97 -1.07
N MET A 17 14.64 -15.75 -1.67
CA MET A 17 14.52 -16.13 -3.07
C MET A 17 13.28 -17.01 -3.27
N LEU A 18 12.28 -16.52 -3.99
CA LEU A 18 11.06 -17.26 -4.34
C LEU A 18 11.27 -18.21 -5.51
N GLY A 19 12.21 -17.92 -6.38
CA GLY A 19 12.59 -18.71 -7.52
C GLY A 19 13.83 -18.16 -8.21
N SER A 20 14.48 -18.95 -9.02
CA SER A 20 15.63 -18.56 -9.81
C SER A 20 15.55 -19.17 -11.19
N ASN A 21 16.12 -18.48 -12.19
CA ASN A 21 16.30 -19.00 -13.55
C ASN A 21 15.01 -19.52 -14.21
N THR A 22 13.90 -18.83 -14.01
CA THR A 22 12.66 -19.14 -14.73
C THR A 22 12.77 -18.59 -16.15
N ALA A 23 12.83 -19.48 -17.15
CA ALA A 23 12.84 -19.08 -18.54
C ALA A 23 11.49 -18.45 -18.92
N LEU A 24 11.51 -17.16 -19.28
CA LEU A 24 10.35 -16.45 -19.80
C LEU A 24 10.61 -16.08 -21.27
N PRO A 25 9.62 -16.26 -22.16
CA PRO A 25 9.72 -15.72 -23.52
C PRO A 25 9.94 -14.19 -23.50
N ALA A 26 10.65 -13.66 -24.48
CA ALA A 26 10.72 -12.22 -24.66
C ALA A 26 9.31 -11.63 -24.85
N GLY A 27 8.99 -10.59 -24.09
CA GLY A 27 7.66 -10.00 -24.13
C GLY A 27 7.40 -9.02 -22.98
N SER A 28 6.16 -8.52 -22.90
CA SER A 28 5.68 -7.65 -21.85
C SER A 28 4.76 -8.42 -20.91
N TYR A 29 5.07 -8.41 -19.62
CA TYR A 29 4.33 -9.11 -18.57
C TYR A 29 3.61 -8.09 -17.70
N GLN A 30 2.29 -8.15 -17.69
CA GLN A 30 1.45 -7.14 -17.04
C GLN A 30 0.99 -7.54 -15.64
N GLN A 31 1.25 -8.76 -15.20
CA GLN A 31 0.81 -9.24 -13.90
C GLN A 31 1.80 -10.28 -13.36
N ILE A 32 2.04 -10.22 -12.05
CA ILE A 32 2.71 -11.28 -11.31
C ILE A 32 1.68 -12.03 -10.47
N ARG A 33 1.82 -13.34 -10.36
CA ARG A 33 0.98 -14.17 -9.48
C ARG A 33 1.85 -15.04 -8.59
N LEU A 34 1.65 -14.94 -7.28
CA LEU A 34 2.24 -15.85 -6.30
C LEU A 34 1.22 -16.92 -5.94
N LEU A 35 1.50 -18.15 -6.28
CA LEU A 35 0.64 -19.27 -5.93
C LEU A 35 0.98 -19.75 -4.51
N LEU A 36 0.01 -19.66 -3.61
CA LEU A 36 0.13 -20.17 -2.25
C LEU A 36 -0.35 -21.61 -2.18
N VAL A 37 0.29 -22.40 -1.33
CA VAL A 37 -0.22 -23.74 -1.00
C VAL A 37 -1.49 -23.58 -0.18
N ALA A 38 -2.60 -24.18 -0.61
CA ALA A 38 -3.85 -24.12 0.13
C ALA A 38 -3.73 -24.80 1.50
N ASN A 39 -4.44 -24.30 2.50
CA ASN A 39 -4.43 -24.88 3.85
C ASN A 39 -5.01 -26.30 3.91
N SER A 40 -5.93 -26.64 2.99
CA SER A 40 -6.52 -27.97 2.85
C SER A 40 -6.79 -28.28 1.40
N GLY A 41 -6.50 -29.48 0.96
CA GLY A 41 -6.84 -29.97 -0.38
C GLY A 41 -6.06 -29.35 -1.54
N GLY A 42 -4.99 -28.62 -1.28
CA GLY A 42 -4.16 -27.99 -2.30
C GLY A 42 -3.33 -29.00 -3.09
N SER A 43 -3.14 -28.73 -4.38
CA SER A 43 -2.35 -29.58 -5.30
C SER A 43 -0.85 -29.27 -5.30
N GLY A 44 -0.37 -28.39 -4.43
CA GLY A 44 1.04 -28.05 -4.30
C GLY A 44 1.80 -29.00 -3.36
N PRO A 45 3.12 -29.17 -3.55
CA PRO A 45 3.92 -29.94 -2.60
C PRO A 45 3.90 -29.25 -1.23
N ALA A 46 3.58 -30.01 -0.19
CA ALA A 46 3.68 -29.53 1.19
C ALA A 46 5.14 -29.13 1.49
N PRO A 47 5.38 -28.03 2.22
CA PRO A 47 6.71 -27.67 2.66
C PRO A 47 7.29 -28.77 3.56
N SER A 48 8.60 -28.99 3.46
CA SER A 48 9.32 -29.98 4.26
C SER A 48 9.28 -29.67 5.77
N THR A 49 9.06 -28.40 6.10
CA THR A 49 8.86 -27.90 7.47
C THR A 49 7.57 -27.08 7.50
N ASN A 50 6.75 -27.28 8.52
CA ASN A 50 5.52 -26.51 8.70
C ASN A 50 5.46 -25.96 10.13
N ASN A 51 5.65 -24.66 10.26
CA ASN A 51 5.65 -23.95 11.54
C ASN A 51 4.23 -23.59 12.01
N CYS A 52 3.19 -23.94 11.26
CA CYS A 52 1.80 -23.64 11.62
C CYS A 52 1.20 -24.66 12.60
N ASN A 53 1.97 -25.60 13.08
CA ASN A 53 1.58 -26.57 14.15
C ASN A 53 0.18 -27.17 13.94
N GLY A 54 -0.11 -27.67 12.74
CA GLY A 54 -1.40 -28.26 12.39
C GLY A 54 -2.50 -27.29 11.97
N GLN A 55 -2.25 -25.99 11.97
CA GLN A 55 -3.17 -24.93 11.55
C GLN A 55 -3.06 -24.63 10.03
N GLY A 56 -2.87 -25.65 9.20
CA GLY A 56 -2.69 -25.52 7.77
C GLY A 56 -1.24 -25.24 7.36
N PHE A 57 -1.05 -24.64 6.19
CA PHE A 57 0.26 -24.24 5.65
C PHE A 57 0.50 -22.74 5.70
N ASN A 58 -0.55 -21.94 5.94
CA ASN A 58 -0.52 -20.50 6.06
C ASN A 58 -1.17 -20.14 7.40
N CYS A 59 -0.44 -19.44 8.25
CA CYS A 59 -0.87 -19.14 9.61
C CYS A 59 -0.34 -17.80 10.09
N VAL A 60 -0.94 -17.31 11.17
CA VAL A 60 -0.47 -16.17 11.94
C VAL A 60 -0.03 -16.70 13.30
N VAL A 61 1.17 -16.32 13.74
CA VAL A 61 1.68 -16.58 15.08
C VAL A 61 1.58 -15.28 15.86
N LEU A 62 0.79 -15.27 16.93
CA LEU A 62 0.62 -14.10 17.78
C LEU A 62 1.79 -13.94 18.74
N HIS A 63 1.89 -12.77 19.36
CA HIS A 63 2.98 -12.48 20.31
C HIS A 63 3.00 -13.40 21.54
N ASP A 64 1.85 -13.94 21.93
CA ASP A 64 1.72 -14.92 23.02
C ASP A 64 2.07 -16.36 22.58
N GLY A 65 2.48 -16.55 21.33
CA GLY A 65 2.83 -17.84 20.75
C GLY A 65 1.62 -18.65 20.24
N THR A 66 0.41 -18.14 20.34
CA THR A 66 -0.76 -18.82 19.77
C THR A 66 -0.73 -18.78 18.24
N ILE A 67 -1.11 -19.89 17.61
CA ILE A 67 -1.07 -20.07 16.17
C ILE A 67 -2.49 -20.17 15.65
N HIS A 68 -2.82 -19.32 14.68
CA HIS A 68 -4.11 -19.32 14.03
C HIS A 68 -3.96 -19.57 12.54
N GLN A 69 -4.86 -20.36 11.97
CA GLN A 69 -4.92 -20.53 10.51
C GLN A 69 -5.22 -19.20 9.85
N LEU A 70 -4.52 -18.91 8.77
CA LEU A 70 -4.78 -17.75 7.92
C LEU A 70 -5.74 -18.18 6.80
N ASP A 71 -6.94 -17.61 6.78
CA ASP A 71 -7.88 -17.82 5.66
C ASP A 71 -7.38 -17.09 4.42
N LEU A 72 -7.18 -17.84 3.35
CA LEU A 72 -6.72 -17.33 2.05
C LEU A 72 -7.86 -16.92 1.13
N SER A 73 -9.10 -17.29 1.44
CA SER A 73 -10.27 -17.04 0.59
C SER A 73 -10.03 -17.49 -0.87
N SER A 74 -10.28 -16.60 -1.83
CA SER A 74 -10.05 -16.89 -3.26
C SER A 74 -8.57 -16.94 -3.66
N GLN A 75 -7.67 -16.35 -2.87
CA GLN A 75 -6.23 -16.27 -3.18
C GLN A 75 -5.56 -17.66 -3.22
N ALA A 76 -6.07 -18.62 -2.47
CA ALA A 76 -5.59 -20.01 -2.53
C ALA A 76 -5.75 -20.62 -3.93
N ASN A 77 -6.79 -20.25 -4.65
CA ASN A 77 -7.10 -20.81 -5.97
C ASN A 77 -6.56 -19.97 -7.13
N THR A 78 -6.57 -18.65 -6.98
CA THR A 78 -6.19 -17.71 -8.06
C THR A 78 -4.79 -17.15 -7.93
N GLY A 79 -4.13 -17.36 -6.80
CA GLY A 79 -2.85 -16.74 -6.42
C GLY A 79 -3.01 -15.31 -5.93
N LEU A 80 -1.97 -14.83 -5.25
CA LEU A 80 -1.82 -13.40 -4.92
C LEU A 80 -1.46 -12.67 -6.19
N LYS A 81 -2.28 -11.70 -6.57
CA LYS A 81 -2.10 -10.94 -7.81
C LYS A 81 -1.40 -9.63 -7.51
N ILE A 82 -0.40 -9.31 -8.32
CA ILE A 82 0.24 -8.00 -8.39
C ILE A 82 -0.09 -7.43 -9.77
N PRO A 83 -1.11 -6.57 -9.87
CA PRO A 83 -1.54 -6.00 -11.14
C PRO A 83 -0.56 -4.93 -11.65
N PRO A 84 -0.70 -4.46 -12.90
CA PRO A 84 0.23 -3.51 -13.52
C PRO A 84 0.46 -2.23 -12.72
N GLY A 85 -0.56 -1.70 -12.05
CA GLY A 85 -0.46 -0.50 -11.23
C GLY A 85 0.31 -0.68 -9.92
N GLN A 86 0.51 -1.94 -9.49
CA GLN A 86 1.35 -2.30 -8.35
C GLN A 86 2.73 -2.81 -8.80
N ILE A 87 3.00 -2.79 -10.11
CA ILE A 87 4.32 -3.05 -10.68
C ILE A 87 4.97 -1.70 -10.98
N VAL A 88 6.01 -1.41 -10.26
CA VAL A 88 6.72 -0.14 -10.40
C VAL A 88 7.41 -0.06 -11.76
N GLY A 89 7.19 1.06 -12.45
CA GLY A 89 7.63 1.25 -13.82
C GLY A 89 6.69 0.64 -14.86
N GLY A 90 5.53 0.11 -14.44
CA GLY A 90 4.54 -0.50 -15.32
C GLY A 90 4.86 -1.95 -15.68
N PRO A 91 4.37 -2.44 -16.82
CA PRO A 91 4.59 -3.81 -17.26
C PRO A 91 6.08 -4.19 -17.32
N ILE A 92 6.40 -5.41 -16.91
CA ILE A 92 7.76 -5.93 -16.95
C ILE A 92 8.12 -6.30 -18.39
N SER A 93 9.10 -5.62 -18.96
CA SER A 93 9.60 -5.96 -20.29
C SER A 93 10.81 -6.88 -20.18
N VAL A 94 10.73 -8.05 -20.82
CA VAL A 94 11.83 -9.03 -20.91
C VAL A 94 12.31 -9.07 -22.35
N GLY A 95 13.53 -8.64 -22.61
CA GLY A 95 14.18 -8.75 -23.92
C GLY A 95 14.72 -10.17 -24.18
N ALA A 96 15.00 -10.49 -25.44
CA ALA A 96 15.63 -11.76 -25.79
C ALA A 96 17.02 -11.85 -25.15
N GLY A 97 17.29 -12.90 -24.37
CA GLY A 97 18.57 -13.11 -23.67
C GLY A 97 18.82 -12.14 -22.51
N GLN A 98 17.80 -11.46 -22.02
CA GLN A 98 17.88 -10.56 -20.89
C GLN A 98 17.44 -11.28 -19.60
N ASP A 99 18.24 -11.14 -18.55
CA ASP A 99 17.87 -11.53 -17.20
C ASP A 99 17.17 -10.35 -16.50
N VAL A 100 16.08 -10.63 -15.79
CA VAL A 100 15.33 -9.65 -15.04
C VAL A 100 15.12 -10.16 -13.62
N ASP A 101 15.69 -9.45 -12.66
CA ASP A 101 15.46 -9.68 -11.25
C ASP A 101 14.27 -8.85 -10.77
N LEU A 102 13.35 -9.49 -10.06
CA LEU A 102 12.16 -8.87 -9.49
C LEU A 102 12.20 -8.95 -7.98
N ASN A 103 11.94 -7.83 -7.31
CA ASN A 103 11.55 -7.85 -5.92
C ASN A 103 10.02 -7.82 -5.80
N ILE A 104 9.51 -8.49 -4.77
CA ILE A 104 8.12 -8.41 -4.35
C ILE A 104 8.13 -7.96 -2.91
N ASP A 105 7.50 -6.83 -2.67
CA ASP A 105 7.25 -6.33 -1.33
C ASP A 105 5.88 -6.80 -0.86
N PHE A 106 5.82 -7.38 0.32
CA PHE A 106 4.61 -7.86 0.95
C PHE A 106 4.39 -7.12 2.27
N ASN A 107 3.43 -6.21 2.29
CA ASN A 107 3.06 -5.51 3.51
C ASN A 107 2.26 -6.45 4.42
N ALA A 108 2.94 -7.18 5.29
CA ALA A 108 2.32 -8.17 6.18
C ALA A 108 1.30 -7.54 7.14
N CYS A 109 1.62 -6.36 7.68
CA CYS A 109 0.74 -5.65 8.64
C CYS A 109 -0.58 -5.22 8.00
N ALA A 110 -0.55 -4.71 6.77
CA ALA A 110 -1.75 -4.30 6.04
C ALA A 110 -2.50 -5.50 5.41
N SER A 111 -1.80 -6.63 5.24
CA SER A 111 -2.34 -7.81 4.56
C SER A 111 -3.08 -8.78 5.47
N ILE A 112 -2.92 -8.71 6.78
CA ILE A 112 -3.54 -9.64 7.73
C ILE A 112 -4.62 -8.91 8.51
N ILE A 113 -5.85 -9.39 8.41
CA ILE A 113 -7.02 -8.80 9.06
C ILE A 113 -7.59 -9.79 10.06
N GLN A 114 -7.81 -9.33 11.29
CA GLN A 114 -8.61 -10.07 12.27
C GLN A 114 -10.08 -9.75 12.03
N GLU A 115 -10.89 -10.78 11.80
CA GLU A 115 -12.33 -10.66 11.66
C GLU A 115 -13.03 -10.61 13.01
N GLY A 116 -14.28 -10.11 13.02
CA GLY A 116 -15.05 -9.98 14.25
C GLY A 116 -15.36 -11.29 14.99
N ASN A 117 -15.17 -12.44 14.33
CA ASN A 117 -15.25 -13.79 14.92
C ASN A 117 -13.91 -14.31 15.48
N GLY A 118 -12.86 -13.49 15.46
CA GLY A 118 -11.51 -13.85 15.93
C GLY A 118 -10.67 -14.63 14.92
N GLN A 119 -11.16 -14.86 13.71
CA GLN A 119 -10.39 -15.50 12.62
C GLN A 119 -9.47 -14.49 11.94
N TYR A 120 -8.43 -14.99 11.28
CA TYR A 120 -7.47 -14.17 10.53
C TYR A 120 -7.62 -14.46 9.04
N ARG A 121 -7.74 -13.39 8.25
CA ARG A 121 -7.87 -13.47 6.79
C ARG A 121 -6.73 -12.72 6.10
N LEU A 122 -6.25 -13.30 5.00
CA LEU A 122 -5.28 -12.65 4.12
C LEU A 122 -6.01 -11.74 3.12
N LYS A 123 -5.72 -10.43 3.21
CA LYS A 123 -6.05 -9.43 2.18
C LYS A 123 -4.73 -8.85 1.68
N PRO A 124 -4.12 -9.43 0.64
CA PRO A 124 -2.74 -9.14 0.29
C PRO A 124 -2.56 -7.69 -0.20
N VAL A 125 -1.60 -7.01 0.39
CA VAL A 125 -1.06 -5.73 -0.06
C VAL A 125 0.36 -5.98 -0.56
N LEU A 126 0.52 -5.98 -1.88
CA LEU A 126 1.78 -6.32 -2.54
C LEU A 126 2.13 -5.26 -3.56
N THR A 127 3.42 -5.01 -3.69
CA THR A 127 4.00 -4.31 -4.82
C THR A 127 5.15 -5.13 -5.40
N ALA A 128 5.51 -4.88 -6.65
CA ALA A 128 6.66 -5.50 -7.27
C ALA A 128 7.44 -4.49 -8.12
N GLY A 129 8.72 -4.77 -8.37
CA GLY A 129 9.54 -3.95 -9.25
C GLY A 129 10.72 -4.72 -9.80
N GLN A 130 11.34 -4.18 -10.85
CA GLN A 130 12.62 -4.67 -11.33
C GLN A 130 13.73 -4.19 -10.41
N VAL A 131 14.57 -5.11 -9.97
CA VAL A 131 15.74 -4.80 -9.15
C VAL A 131 16.96 -4.70 -10.05
N SER A 132 17.77 -3.65 -9.87
CA SER A 132 19.09 -3.63 -10.44
C SER A 132 20.03 -4.52 -9.62
N THR A 133 21.12 -4.98 -10.21
CA THR A 133 22.15 -5.82 -9.57
C THR A 133 22.86 -5.13 -8.37
N ASN A 134 22.51 -3.90 -8.06
CA ASN A 134 23.09 -3.16 -6.94
C ASN A 134 22.28 -3.37 -5.66
N THR A 135 22.97 -3.76 -4.61
CA THR A 135 22.45 -3.94 -3.24
C THR A 135 22.32 -2.61 -2.48
N THR A 136 22.00 -1.51 -3.15
CA THR A 136 21.83 -0.21 -2.50
C THR A 136 20.48 -0.15 -1.81
N GLY A 137 20.38 0.59 -0.72
CA GLY A 137 19.16 0.78 0.04
C GLY A 137 18.97 2.23 0.47
N ILE A 138 17.82 2.55 1.04
CA ILE A 138 17.56 3.78 1.79
C ILE A 138 17.21 3.35 3.21
N SER A 139 17.93 3.91 4.18
CA SER A 139 17.72 3.64 5.59
C SER A 139 17.62 4.92 6.41
N GLY A 140 17.04 4.83 7.59
CA GLY A 140 16.96 5.97 8.49
C GLY A 140 16.28 5.61 9.80
N LYS A 141 15.96 6.63 10.58
CA LYS A 141 15.31 6.49 11.87
C LYS A 141 14.19 7.52 12.03
N ILE A 142 13.03 7.05 12.45
CA ILE A 142 11.86 7.90 12.72
C ILE A 142 11.84 8.27 14.20
N VAL A 143 11.71 9.56 14.49
CA VAL A 143 11.67 10.06 15.86
C VAL A 143 10.61 11.15 16.01
N ASP A 144 10.03 11.23 17.19
CA ASP A 144 9.17 12.34 17.58
C ASP A 144 9.95 13.66 17.58
N SER A 145 9.37 14.71 17.03
CA SER A 145 10.04 16.01 16.82
C SER A 145 10.40 16.75 18.12
N VAL A 146 9.73 16.44 19.22
CA VAL A 146 9.93 17.08 20.53
C VAL A 146 10.87 16.24 21.40
N THR A 147 10.55 14.97 21.60
CA THR A 147 11.28 14.09 22.50
C THR A 147 12.56 13.54 21.89
N LYS A 148 12.70 13.56 20.56
CA LYS A 148 13.77 12.93 19.78
C LYS A 148 13.90 11.42 20.02
N ALA A 149 12.88 10.81 20.62
CA ALA A 149 12.78 9.39 20.86
C ALA A 149 11.94 8.69 19.76
N PRO A 150 12.08 7.37 19.59
CA PRO A 150 11.18 6.61 18.74
C PRO A 150 9.73 6.71 19.19
N ILE A 151 8.79 6.63 18.25
CA ILE A 151 7.35 6.60 18.55
C ILE A 151 7.02 5.18 19.03
N VAL A 152 6.46 5.07 20.22
CA VAL A 152 6.25 3.78 20.89
C VAL A 152 4.78 3.39 20.96
N GLY A 153 4.53 2.08 20.98
CA GLY A 153 3.22 1.47 21.24
C GLY A 153 2.20 1.62 20.12
N GLY A 154 2.60 2.14 18.97
CA GLY A 154 1.73 2.34 17.80
C GLY A 154 2.36 1.81 16.51
N THR A 155 1.84 2.27 15.39
CA THR A 155 2.36 1.98 14.06
C THR A 155 3.09 3.18 13.49
N VAL A 156 4.26 2.94 12.89
CA VAL A 156 5.00 3.92 12.11
C VAL A 156 5.19 3.35 10.72
N ILE A 157 4.56 3.93 9.73
CA ILE A 157 4.62 3.46 8.35
C ILE A 157 5.52 4.37 7.55
N VAL A 158 6.46 3.78 6.85
CA VAL A 158 7.39 4.46 5.95
C VAL A 158 7.15 3.98 4.54
N ALA A 159 6.98 4.89 3.61
CA ALA A 159 6.88 4.59 2.18
C ALA A 159 8.02 5.24 1.43
N LEU A 160 8.56 4.55 0.44
CA LEU A 160 9.33 5.14 -0.65
C LEU A 160 8.38 5.41 -1.80
N GLU A 161 8.41 6.61 -2.35
CA GLU A 161 7.55 6.99 -3.45
C GLU A 161 8.34 7.46 -4.66
N ARG A 162 7.71 7.30 -5.82
CA ARG A 162 8.21 7.80 -7.08
C ARG A 162 7.08 8.41 -7.88
N GLN A 163 7.42 9.43 -8.64
CA GLN A 163 6.47 10.07 -9.53
C GLN A 163 6.04 9.11 -10.65
N ASP A 164 4.74 8.94 -10.79
CA ASP A 164 4.15 8.22 -11.90
C ASP A 164 4.07 9.11 -13.17
N ASN A 165 3.52 8.57 -14.26
CA ASN A 165 3.36 9.29 -15.52
C ASN A 165 2.32 10.44 -15.46
N THR A 166 1.54 10.54 -14.39
CA THR A 166 0.59 11.63 -14.14
C THR A 166 1.20 12.75 -13.31
N GLY A 167 2.41 12.58 -12.80
CA GLY A 167 3.09 13.51 -11.92
C GLY A 167 2.72 13.34 -10.45
N THR A 168 2.03 12.26 -10.09
CA THR A 168 1.71 11.91 -8.71
C THR A 168 2.80 11.01 -8.14
N ASP A 169 3.30 11.32 -6.94
CA ASP A 169 4.17 10.42 -6.20
C ASP A 169 3.33 9.24 -5.68
N THR A 170 3.70 8.05 -6.10
CA THR A 170 3.02 6.80 -5.76
C THR A 170 3.96 5.86 -5.02
N ILE A 171 3.41 5.05 -4.14
CA ILE A 171 4.18 4.14 -3.28
C ILE A 171 4.90 3.10 -4.14
N PHE A 172 6.24 3.09 -4.01
CA PHE A 172 7.14 2.10 -4.62
C PHE A 172 7.38 0.93 -3.66
N MET A 173 7.72 1.22 -2.40
CA MET A 173 7.87 0.26 -1.32
C MET A 173 7.31 0.85 -0.04
N GLN A 174 6.80 0.00 0.85
CA GLN A 174 6.27 0.42 2.14
C GLN A 174 6.64 -0.59 3.21
N ALA A 175 7.05 -0.11 4.38
CA ALA A 175 7.37 -0.94 5.52
C ALA A 175 6.98 -0.26 6.83
N ALA A 176 6.81 -1.05 7.89
CA ALA A 176 6.74 -0.50 9.24
C ALA A 176 8.17 -0.29 9.78
N ALA A 177 8.38 0.83 10.48
CA ALA A 177 9.61 0.99 11.26
C ALA A 177 9.62 0.04 12.46
N ASP A 178 10.82 -0.36 12.89
CA ASP A 178 10.97 -1.21 14.09
C ASP A 178 10.68 -0.44 15.40
N SER A 179 10.69 -1.15 16.53
CA SER A 179 10.45 -0.55 17.85
C SER A 179 11.47 0.52 18.26
N SER A 180 12.61 0.59 17.59
CA SER A 180 13.62 1.62 17.77
C SER A 180 13.48 2.77 16.77
N GLY A 181 12.45 2.70 15.92
CA GLY A 181 12.14 3.67 14.86
C GLY A 181 12.96 3.50 13.59
N ASN A 182 13.81 2.48 13.46
CA ASN A 182 14.62 2.31 12.27
C ASN A 182 13.80 1.71 11.12
N PHE A 183 14.17 2.08 9.90
CA PHE A 183 13.68 1.47 8.67
C PHE A 183 14.83 1.24 7.68
N ASN A 184 14.63 0.29 6.77
CA ASN A 184 15.57 0.01 5.70
C ASN A 184 14.84 -0.58 4.50
N PHE A 185 14.99 0.06 3.34
CA PHE A 185 14.46 -0.39 2.06
C PHE A 185 15.59 -0.86 1.18
N CYS A 186 15.55 -2.10 0.76
CA CYS A 186 16.51 -2.65 -0.19
C CYS A 186 16.00 -3.99 -0.77
N PRO A 187 16.46 -4.37 -1.96
CA PRO A 187 17.34 -3.60 -2.84
C PRO A 187 16.57 -2.53 -3.62
N LEU A 188 17.23 -1.45 -3.97
CA LEU A 188 16.65 -0.37 -4.76
C LEU A 188 17.32 -0.28 -6.14
N PRO A 189 16.58 0.18 -7.18
CA PRO A 189 17.13 0.42 -8.51
C PRO A 189 18.30 1.42 -8.48
N SER A 190 19.38 1.10 -9.18
CA SER A 190 20.57 1.95 -9.25
C SER A 190 20.24 3.33 -9.83
N GLY A 191 20.72 4.39 -9.18
CA GLY A 191 20.50 5.77 -9.63
C GLY A 191 19.08 6.28 -9.48
N ALA A 192 18.19 5.50 -8.85
CA ALA A 192 16.83 5.94 -8.56
C ALA A 192 16.83 6.95 -7.41
N VAL A 193 15.91 7.89 -7.51
CA VAL A 193 15.62 8.90 -6.47
C VAL A 193 14.19 8.70 -6.01
N PHE A 194 13.98 8.80 -4.71
CA PHE A 194 12.70 8.58 -4.07
C PHE A 194 12.33 9.73 -3.16
N ASP A 195 11.05 9.84 -2.86
CA ASP A 195 10.57 10.56 -1.71
C ASP A 195 10.29 9.58 -0.58
N VAL A 196 10.68 9.93 0.62
CA VAL A 196 10.39 9.15 1.83
C VAL A 196 9.20 9.80 2.51
N VAL A 197 8.09 9.07 2.58
CA VAL A 197 6.85 9.54 3.22
C VAL A 197 6.60 8.72 4.47
N VAL A 198 6.36 9.40 5.59
CA VAL A 198 6.19 8.75 6.89
C VAL A 198 4.92 9.23 7.56
N VAL A 199 4.16 8.30 8.10
CA VAL A 199 2.98 8.54 8.95
C VAL A 199 3.06 7.71 10.22
N ALA A 200 2.40 8.13 11.30
CA ALA A 200 2.39 7.38 12.53
C ALA A 200 1.17 7.66 13.40
N ILE A 201 0.73 6.63 14.12
CA ILE A 201 -0.17 6.74 15.27
C ILE A 201 0.55 6.09 16.46
N ASN A 202 0.66 6.77 17.60
CA ASN A 202 1.27 6.20 18.79
C ASN A 202 0.29 5.30 19.57
N GLY A 203 0.80 4.62 20.62
CA GLY A 203 -0.02 3.73 21.43
C GLY A 203 -1.15 4.40 22.24
N ALA A 204 -1.17 5.72 22.33
CA ALA A 204 -2.26 6.50 22.91
C ALA A 204 -3.30 6.95 21.87
N GLY A 205 -3.15 6.57 20.61
CA GLY A 205 -4.04 6.95 19.51
C GLY A 205 -3.80 8.36 18.96
N VAL A 206 -2.69 9.01 19.33
CA VAL A 206 -2.33 10.31 18.78
C VAL A 206 -1.70 10.12 17.42
N ALA A 207 -2.27 10.75 16.41
CA ALA A 207 -1.72 10.80 15.06
C ALA A 207 -0.58 11.81 14.96
N TYR A 208 0.30 11.57 14.00
CA TYR A 208 1.37 12.49 13.61
C TYR A 208 1.10 13.02 12.21
N ASN A 209 1.49 14.27 11.95
CA ASN A 209 1.45 14.81 10.61
C ASN A 209 2.26 13.92 9.66
N ALA A 210 1.80 13.73 8.44
CA ALA A 210 2.65 13.13 7.42
C ALA A 210 3.95 13.93 7.28
N THR A 211 5.07 13.25 7.14
CA THR A 211 6.37 13.87 6.87
C THR A 211 6.92 13.38 5.55
N VAL A 212 7.31 14.32 4.68
CA VAL A 212 7.86 14.03 3.36
C VAL A 212 9.29 14.54 3.29
N GLU A 213 10.26 13.63 3.08
CA GLU A 213 11.62 13.98 2.73
C GLU A 213 11.85 13.69 1.25
N ALA A 214 11.94 14.75 0.45
CA ALA A 214 11.94 14.63 -1.00
C ALA A 214 13.34 14.52 -1.59
N GLY A 215 13.46 13.76 -2.66
CA GLY A 215 14.66 13.69 -3.49
C GLY A 215 15.78 12.85 -2.89
N VAL A 216 15.49 11.77 -2.18
CA VAL A 216 16.46 10.88 -1.53
C VAL A 216 17.06 9.90 -2.55
N PRO A 217 18.38 9.94 -2.82
CA PRO A 217 19.01 8.98 -3.71
C PRO A 217 19.10 7.59 -3.08
N GLY A 218 19.03 6.55 -3.91
CA GLY A 218 19.39 5.18 -3.49
C GLY A 218 20.81 5.11 -2.94
N GLY A 219 21.03 4.30 -1.92
CA GLY A 219 22.33 4.18 -1.22
C GLY A 219 22.50 5.16 -0.05
N THR A 220 21.43 5.83 0.38
CA THR A 220 21.47 6.90 1.39
C THR A 220 20.96 6.42 2.75
N ASN A 221 21.67 6.86 3.81
CA ASN A 221 21.11 6.89 5.16
C ASN A 221 20.62 8.33 5.41
N VAL A 222 19.30 8.52 5.53
CA VAL A 222 18.69 9.84 5.72
C VAL A 222 18.80 10.37 7.17
N GLY A 223 19.36 9.57 8.08
CA GLY A 223 19.44 9.94 9.50
C GLY A 223 18.08 9.94 10.20
N ASN A 224 17.79 10.98 10.95
CA ASN A 224 16.54 11.09 11.70
C ASN A 224 15.49 11.86 10.90
N ILE A 225 14.35 11.23 10.64
CA ILE A 225 13.14 11.89 10.13
C ILE A 225 12.27 12.30 11.33
N LEU A 226 11.90 13.55 11.37
CA LEU A 226 11.12 14.13 12.49
C LEU A 226 9.63 14.04 12.19
N LEU A 227 8.86 13.44 13.09
CA LEU A 227 7.41 13.50 13.04
C LEU A 227 6.86 14.43 14.09
N PHE A 228 5.88 15.23 13.72
CA PHE A 228 5.22 16.22 14.56
C PHE A 228 3.87 15.64 15.00
N ALA A 229 3.68 15.47 16.30
CA ALA A 229 2.40 15.01 16.84
C ALA A 229 1.31 16.05 16.56
N GLU A 230 0.14 15.61 16.14
CA GLU A 230 -1.02 16.45 15.98
C GLU A 230 -1.50 16.98 17.34
N THR A 231 -2.07 18.17 17.36
CA THR A 231 -2.43 18.87 18.59
C THR A 231 -3.85 19.43 18.55
N GLY A 232 -4.41 19.70 19.74
CA GLY A 232 -5.73 20.32 19.87
C GLY A 232 -6.85 19.42 19.35
N SER A 233 -7.71 19.94 18.49
CA SER A 233 -8.83 19.21 17.91
C SER A 233 -8.43 18.18 16.84
N LEU A 234 -7.15 18.12 16.46
CA LEU A 234 -6.62 17.22 15.44
C LEU A 234 -5.82 16.04 16.03
N LEU A 235 -5.96 15.76 17.31
CA LEU A 235 -5.18 14.73 18.01
C LEU A 235 -5.33 13.32 17.47
N GLY A 236 -6.44 12.97 16.83
CA GLY A 236 -6.70 11.65 16.27
C GLY A 236 -6.61 11.63 14.75
N PRO A 237 -6.48 10.45 14.13
CA PRO A 237 -6.49 10.35 12.68
C PRO A 237 -7.86 10.71 12.10
N ALA A 238 -7.86 11.14 10.85
CA ALA A 238 -9.05 11.25 10.03
C ALA A 238 -9.40 9.90 9.41
N THR A 239 -10.67 9.67 9.15
CA THR A 239 -11.15 8.48 8.44
C THR A 239 -11.88 8.90 7.17
N PHE A 240 -11.43 8.40 6.02
CA PHE A 240 -12.17 8.48 4.77
C PHE A 240 -12.85 7.14 4.50
N GLN A 241 -14.15 7.16 4.27
CA GLN A 241 -14.92 5.95 4.01
C GLN A 241 -15.85 6.17 2.82
N GLY A 242 -15.73 5.33 1.80
CA GLY A 242 -16.52 5.46 0.58
C GLY A 242 -16.66 4.14 -0.16
N PHE A 243 -17.21 4.21 -1.36
CA PHE A 243 -17.45 3.06 -2.19
C PHE A 243 -16.76 3.19 -3.53
N VAL A 244 -16.30 2.04 -4.04
CA VAL A 244 -15.90 1.86 -5.43
C VAL A 244 -16.88 0.91 -6.08
N THR A 245 -17.33 1.25 -7.28
CA THR A 245 -18.26 0.43 -8.06
C THR A 245 -17.67 0.06 -9.41
N ALA A 246 -18.18 -1.02 -10.01
CA ALA A 246 -17.72 -1.46 -11.32
C ALA A 246 -18.84 -2.04 -12.17
N THR A 247 -18.91 -1.56 -13.44
CA THR A 247 -19.83 -2.08 -14.46
C THR A 247 -19.09 -2.43 -15.73
N SER A 248 -19.61 -3.43 -16.47
CA SER A 248 -19.07 -3.82 -17.76
C SER A 248 -19.37 -2.79 -18.87
N GLY A 249 -18.62 -2.90 -19.97
CA GLY A 249 -18.87 -2.14 -21.21
C GLY A 249 -20.00 -2.70 -22.08
N THR A 250 -20.73 -3.72 -21.65
CA THR A 250 -21.82 -4.33 -22.41
C THR A 250 -23.07 -3.46 -22.43
N SER A 251 -23.97 -3.66 -23.40
CA SER A 251 -25.30 -3.02 -23.43
C SER A 251 -26.37 -4.09 -23.47
N PRO A 252 -27.23 -4.25 -22.42
CA PRO A 252 -27.21 -3.47 -21.17
C PRO A 252 -25.97 -3.74 -20.33
N ALA A 253 -25.56 -2.75 -19.52
CA ALA A 253 -24.43 -2.90 -18.60
C ALA A 253 -24.72 -4.00 -17.56
N THR A 254 -23.69 -4.78 -17.24
CA THR A 254 -23.72 -5.85 -16.24
C THR A 254 -22.68 -5.58 -15.14
N PRO A 255 -22.84 -6.15 -13.93
CA PRO A 255 -21.81 -6.01 -12.90
C PRO A 255 -20.46 -6.53 -13.40
N ALA A 256 -19.41 -5.76 -13.19
CA ALA A 256 -18.03 -6.17 -13.51
C ALA A 256 -17.28 -6.58 -12.24
N THR A 257 -16.34 -7.51 -12.38
CA THR A 257 -15.41 -7.89 -11.31
C THR A 257 -14.07 -7.24 -11.59
N ILE A 258 -13.62 -6.40 -10.66
CA ILE A 258 -12.31 -5.74 -10.70
C ILE A 258 -11.63 -5.82 -9.34
N ASP A 259 -10.31 -5.71 -9.35
CA ASP A 259 -9.55 -5.35 -8.17
C ASP A 259 -9.31 -3.82 -8.22
N ALA A 260 -9.29 -3.15 -7.08
CA ALA A 260 -8.97 -1.72 -7.01
C ALA A 260 -8.06 -1.41 -5.84
N LEU A 261 -7.13 -0.48 -6.06
CA LEU A 261 -6.33 0.14 -5.02
C LEU A 261 -6.85 1.56 -4.77
N VAL A 262 -7.16 1.88 -3.52
CA VAL A 262 -7.60 3.23 -3.13
C VAL A 262 -6.51 3.89 -2.32
N SER A 263 -6.18 5.12 -2.67
CA SER A 263 -5.10 5.91 -2.04
C SER A 263 -5.60 7.30 -1.66
N ALA A 264 -5.09 7.81 -0.55
CA ALA A 264 -5.26 9.20 -0.15
C ALA A 264 -4.07 10.02 -0.65
N ILE A 265 -4.34 11.19 -1.21
CA ILE A 265 -3.34 12.06 -1.82
C ILE A 265 -3.44 13.44 -1.21
N GLN A 266 -2.31 14.01 -0.83
CA GLN A 266 -2.18 15.43 -0.48
C GLN A 266 -1.30 16.17 -1.49
N THR A 267 -1.61 17.44 -1.76
CA THR A 267 -0.70 18.31 -2.50
C THR A 267 0.34 18.87 -1.55
N VAL A 268 1.59 18.53 -1.79
CA VAL A 268 2.73 18.94 -0.98
C VAL A 268 3.54 20.01 -1.72
N THR A 269 3.92 21.08 -1.01
CA THR A 269 4.77 22.12 -1.58
C THR A 269 6.21 21.89 -1.17
N LEU A 270 7.03 21.54 -2.14
CA LEU A 270 8.46 21.31 -2.01
C LEU A 270 9.25 22.47 -2.59
N SER A 271 10.56 22.50 -2.39
CA SER A 271 11.45 23.50 -3.01
C SER A 271 11.43 23.44 -4.55
N SER A 272 11.13 22.29 -5.12
CA SER A 272 11.01 22.05 -6.56
C SER A 272 9.63 22.40 -7.15
N GLY A 273 8.66 22.77 -6.33
CA GLY A 273 7.27 23.03 -6.71
C GLY A 273 6.27 22.16 -5.96
N SER A 274 4.98 22.42 -6.18
CA SER A 274 3.91 21.62 -5.58
C SER A 274 3.59 20.42 -6.42
N ARG A 275 3.38 19.26 -5.76
CA ARG A 275 2.95 18.01 -6.42
C ARG A 275 2.06 17.16 -5.53
N PRO A 276 1.22 16.30 -6.14
CA PRO A 276 0.44 15.33 -5.39
C PRO A 276 1.35 14.21 -4.86
N VAL A 277 1.21 13.86 -3.59
CA VAL A 277 1.95 12.82 -2.89
C VAL A 277 0.95 11.87 -2.25
N THR A 278 1.14 10.57 -2.40
CA THR A 278 0.33 9.56 -1.74
C THR A 278 0.68 9.54 -0.26
N ILE A 279 -0.33 9.64 0.60
CA ILE A 279 -0.12 9.48 2.04
C ILE A 279 -0.37 8.01 2.37
N PRO A 280 0.60 7.32 2.98
CA PRO A 280 0.43 5.92 3.34
C PRO A 280 -0.70 5.76 4.37
N ALA A 281 -1.65 4.89 4.05
CA ALA A 281 -2.79 4.66 4.93
C ALA A 281 -2.37 3.89 6.20
N GLU A 282 -2.87 4.31 7.35
CA GLU A 282 -2.50 3.78 8.66
C GLU A 282 -3.47 2.73 9.21
N GLY A 283 -3.01 1.98 10.20
CA GLY A 283 -3.84 1.10 11.03
C GLY A 283 -4.66 0.08 10.25
N ASN A 284 -5.95 0.03 10.56
CA ASN A 284 -6.90 -0.91 9.96
C ASN A 284 -7.51 -0.41 8.64
N SER A 285 -6.79 0.35 7.85
CA SER A 285 -7.25 0.81 6.54
C SER A 285 -7.55 -0.35 5.61
N VAL A 286 -8.61 -0.19 4.80
CA VAL A 286 -9.02 -1.13 3.75
C VAL A 286 -8.87 -0.42 2.41
N ALA A 287 -7.67 -0.45 1.85
CA ALA A 287 -7.29 0.23 0.61
C ALA A 287 -7.35 -0.68 -0.62
N ASN A 288 -7.08 -1.97 -0.46
CA ASN A 288 -7.16 -2.96 -1.53
C ASN A 288 -8.52 -3.62 -1.56
N LEU A 289 -9.21 -3.48 -2.67
CA LEU A 289 -10.59 -3.94 -2.84
C LEU A 289 -10.66 -5.05 -3.89
N ASN A 290 -11.47 -6.07 -3.63
CA ASN A 290 -11.97 -6.97 -4.65
C ASN A 290 -13.47 -6.67 -4.84
N ILE A 291 -13.83 -6.14 -5.99
CA ILE A 291 -15.17 -5.68 -6.33
C ILE A 291 -15.82 -6.78 -7.16
N ALA A 292 -16.38 -7.78 -6.49
CA ALA A 292 -16.90 -8.99 -7.14
C ALA A 292 -18.37 -9.28 -6.82
N ALA A 293 -19.02 -8.48 -5.97
CA ALA A 293 -20.39 -8.72 -5.54
C ALA A 293 -21.20 -7.43 -5.38
N LYS A 294 -22.51 -7.55 -5.51
CA LYS A 294 -23.46 -6.45 -5.29
C LYS A 294 -23.81 -6.25 -3.81
N THR A 295 -23.27 -7.05 -2.92
CA THR A 295 -23.53 -6.95 -1.48
C THR A 295 -22.94 -5.66 -0.93
N SER A 296 -23.77 -4.87 -0.26
CA SER A 296 -23.38 -3.61 0.38
C SER A 296 -23.23 -2.39 -0.52
N CYS A 297 -23.77 -2.41 -1.73
CA CYS A 297 -23.80 -1.20 -2.55
C CYS A 297 -24.63 -0.09 -1.89
N PRO A 298 -24.17 1.18 -1.93
CA PRO A 298 -24.98 2.31 -1.49
C PRO A 298 -26.19 2.49 -2.40
N VAL A 299 -27.23 3.15 -1.89
CA VAL A 299 -28.45 3.43 -2.68
C VAL A 299 -28.15 4.29 -3.91
N SER A 300 -27.11 5.10 -3.85
CA SER A 300 -26.63 5.94 -4.95
C SER A 300 -25.91 5.18 -6.06
N ALA A 301 -25.51 3.93 -5.83
CA ALA A 301 -24.75 3.16 -6.80
C ALA A 301 -25.53 2.95 -8.11
N PRO A 302 -24.84 2.98 -9.26
CA PRO A 302 -25.45 2.68 -10.55
C PRO A 302 -26.16 1.32 -10.55
N ALA A 303 -27.24 1.21 -11.33
CA ALA A 303 -27.91 -0.08 -11.51
C ALA A 303 -26.93 -1.10 -12.14
N ASN A 304 -27.06 -2.37 -11.77
CA ASN A 304 -26.24 -3.47 -12.31
C ASN A 304 -24.73 -3.27 -12.09
N THR A 305 -24.33 -2.90 -10.87
CA THR A 305 -22.93 -2.71 -10.49
C THR A 305 -22.54 -3.68 -9.37
N ASN A 306 -21.28 -4.05 -9.32
CA ASN A 306 -20.63 -4.58 -8.13
C ASN A 306 -20.01 -3.44 -7.32
N CYS A 307 -19.87 -3.60 -6.00
CA CYS A 307 -19.30 -2.57 -5.13
C CYS A 307 -18.46 -3.16 -4.02
N ALA A 308 -17.51 -2.35 -3.56
CA ALA A 308 -16.81 -2.61 -2.31
C ALA A 308 -16.60 -1.28 -1.56
N GLN A 309 -16.61 -1.36 -0.24
CA GLN A 309 -16.34 -0.24 0.64
C GLN A 309 -14.85 -0.18 0.96
N TYR A 310 -14.27 1.02 0.88
CA TYR A 310 -12.93 1.29 1.39
C TYR A 310 -12.99 2.11 2.68
N THR A 311 -11.93 2.00 3.46
CA THR A 311 -11.68 2.84 4.63
C THR A 311 -10.20 3.19 4.65
N LEU A 312 -9.88 4.48 4.67
CA LEU A 312 -8.52 4.98 4.81
C LEU A 312 -8.42 5.76 6.12
N ILE A 313 -7.39 5.48 6.88
CA ILE A 313 -7.04 6.18 8.12
C ILE A 313 -5.80 7.01 7.82
N GLU A 314 -5.91 8.32 8.00
CA GLU A 314 -4.93 9.29 7.52
C GLU A 314 -4.66 10.35 8.59
N PRO A 315 -3.50 11.03 8.55
CA PRO A 315 -3.28 12.24 9.34
C PRO A 315 -4.33 13.31 9.05
N ALA A 316 -4.73 14.06 10.06
CA ALA A 316 -5.79 15.07 9.94
C ALA A 316 -5.29 16.46 9.53
N SER A 317 -4.01 16.64 9.31
CA SER A 317 -3.38 17.96 9.16
C SER A 317 -2.34 18.04 8.04
N ASN A 318 -1.77 19.23 7.87
CA ASN A 318 -0.77 19.51 6.85
C ASN A 318 0.50 18.66 7.04
N PRO A 319 1.14 18.21 5.96
CA PRO A 319 2.40 17.49 6.05
C PRO A 319 3.56 18.43 6.44
N SER A 320 4.53 17.84 7.14
CA SER A 320 5.87 18.41 7.28
C SER A 320 6.69 18.04 6.04
N VAL A 321 7.50 18.95 5.54
CA VAL A 321 8.28 18.70 4.33
C VAL A 321 9.75 19.08 4.53
N ALA A 322 10.62 18.30 3.89
CA ALA A 322 12.03 18.60 3.74
C ALA A 322 12.50 18.20 2.35
N THR A 323 13.60 18.78 1.91
CA THR A 323 14.34 18.30 0.74
C THR A 323 15.63 17.66 1.24
N PHE A 324 15.92 16.47 0.74
CA PHE A 324 17.15 15.77 1.09
C PHE A 324 18.39 16.62 0.78
N SER A 325 19.33 16.58 1.69
CA SER A 325 20.67 17.17 1.50
C SER A 325 21.70 16.28 2.20
N THR A 326 22.95 16.32 1.73
CA THR A 326 24.06 15.59 2.38
C THR A 326 24.49 16.20 3.72
N GLY A 327 23.90 17.31 4.10
CA GLY A 327 24.09 17.98 5.40
C GLY A 327 22.91 17.78 6.34
N THR A 328 22.66 18.79 7.17
CA THR A 328 21.50 18.78 8.06
C THR A 328 20.21 19.00 7.27
N VAL A 329 19.30 18.04 7.33
CA VAL A 329 17.97 18.16 6.76
C VAL A 329 17.08 18.94 7.74
N THR A 330 16.37 19.94 7.24
CA THR A 330 15.45 20.76 8.07
C THR A 330 14.03 20.49 7.62
N PHE A 331 13.25 19.93 8.53
CA PHE A 331 11.82 19.69 8.31
C PHE A 331 11.01 20.95 8.63
N SER A 332 10.08 21.30 7.76
CA SER A 332 9.16 22.40 8.01
C SER A 332 8.25 22.06 9.19
N THR A 333 7.92 23.05 10.01
CA THR A 333 6.83 22.88 10.97
C THR A 333 5.51 22.81 10.20
N PRO A 334 4.66 21.77 10.42
CA PRO A 334 3.39 21.68 9.74
C PRO A 334 2.52 22.92 9.95
N ALA A 335 1.91 23.40 8.89
CA ALA A 335 0.96 24.51 9.01
C ALA A 335 -0.28 24.06 9.80
N THR A 336 -0.84 24.97 10.60
CA THR A 336 -2.07 24.70 11.34
C THR A 336 -3.28 24.70 10.42
N GLY A 337 -4.27 23.86 10.69
CA GLY A 337 -5.51 23.73 9.92
C GLY A 337 -5.58 22.45 9.10
N SER A 338 -6.79 22.11 8.66
CA SER A 338 -7.03 20.95 7.80
C SER A 338 -6.59 21.23 6.37
N VAL A 339 -6.10 20.20 5.70
CA VAL A 339 -5.77 20.22 4.26
C VAL A 339 -6.73 19.31 3.52
N PRO A 340 -7.23 19.74 2.36
CA PRO A 340 -8.04 18.89 1.53
C PRO A 340 -7.21 17.73 0.98
N PHE A 341 -7.77 16.54 1.09
CA PHE A 341 -7.29 15.34 0.44
C PHE A 341 -7.96 15.15 -0.91
N SER A 342 -7.33 14.34 -1.72
CA SER A 342 -7.94 13.70 -2.88
C SER A 342 -7.93 12.19 -2.67
N ILE A 343 -8.99 11.51 -3.04
CA ILE A 343 -9.05 10.05 -3.00
C ILE A 343 -8.96 9.53 -4.42
N ARG A 344 -7.91 8.78 -4.71
CA ARG A 344 -7.65 8.12 -5.99
C ARG A 344 -7.96 6.64 -5.86
N ALA A 345 -8.61 6.08 -6.88
CA ALA A 345 -8.72 4.63 -7.04
C ALA A 345 -8.16 4.25 -8.41
N ASP A 346 -7.38 3.19 -8.43
CA ASP A 346 -6.83 2.56 -9.62
C ASP A 346 -7.46 1.18 -9.77
N ALA A 347 -8.11 0.93 -10.89
CA ALA A 347 -8.82 -0.31 -11.18
C ALA A 347 -7.95 -1.27 -11.98
N PHE A 348 -8.08 -2.55 -11.68
CA PHE A 348 -7.38 -3.62 -12.38
C PHE A 348 -8.38 -4.72 -12.71
N VAL A 349 -8.58 -4.99 -14.00
CA VAL A 349 -9.44 -6.08 -14.44
C VAL A 349 -8.67 -7.39 -14.35
N PRO A 350 -9.15 -8.38 -13.56
CA PRO A 350 -8.49 -9.68 -13.49
C PRO A 350 -8.56 -10.38 -14.83
N LEU A 351 -7.43 -10.50 -15.52
CA LEU A 351 -7.36 -11.09 -16.85
C LEU A 351 -7.60 -12.60 -16.84
N SER A 352 -8.62 -13.03 -17.52
CA SER A 352 -8.71 -14.35 -18.11
C SER A 352 -8.49 -14.26 -19.63
N GLY A 353 -7.24 -13.92 -20.03
CA GLY A 353 -6.82 -14.04 -21.44
C GLY A 353 -7.04 -12.85 -22.37
N GLY A 354 -7.18 -11.62 -21.87
CA GLY A 354 -7.35 -10.42 -22.71
C GLY A 354 -6.78 -9.15 -22.11
N THR A 355 -6.59 -8.14 -22.94
CA THR A 355 -6.06 -6.80 -22.59
C THR A 355 -7.21 -5.82 -22.40
N THR A 356 -8.09 -6.05 -21.45
CA THR A 356 -9.20 -5.14 -21.25
C THR A 356 -9.16 -4.55 -19.86
N ASP A 357 -9.26 -3.26 -19.82
CA ASP A 357 -9.26 -2.42 -18.64
C ASP A 357 -10.62 -1.71 -18.55
N CYS A 358 -10.89 -1.05 -17.45
CA CYS A 358 -12.00 -0.11 -17.42
C CYS A 358 -11.73 1.04 -18.38
N THR A 359 -12.80 1.68 -18.90
CA THR A 359 -12.68 2.84 -19.80
C THR A 359 -11.78 3.93 -19.22
N THR A 360 -11.83 4.11 -17.90
CA THR A 360 -10.93 4.99 -17.16
C THR A 360 -10.32 4.18 -16.03
N PRO A 361 -9.07 3.70 -16.14
CA PRO A 361 -8.46 2.80 -15.16
C PRO A 361 -8.06 3.50 -13.86
N SER A 362 -8.00 4.82 -13.83
CA SER A 362 -7.66 5.61 -12.64
C SER A 362 -8.61 6.79 -12.49
N MET A 363 -9.15 6.98 -11.30
CA MET A 363 -10.11 8.06 -11.01
C MET A 363 -9.77 8.73 -9.68
N THR A 364 -9.92 10.06 -9.64
CA THR A 364 -9.68 10.86 -8.43
C THR A 364 -10.91 11.66 -8.04
N LYS A 365 -11.26 11.67 -6.76
CA LYS A 365 -12.32 12.48 -6.15
C LYS A 365 -11.72 13.46 -5.16
N THR A 366 -12.09 14.73 -5.30
CA THR A 366 -11.60 15.84 -4.47
C THR A 366 -12.69 16.42 -3.55
N GLN A 367 -13.91 15.91 -3.66
CA GLN A 367 -15.10 16.41 -2.99
C GLN A 367 -15.96 15.29 -2.44
N ASP A 368 -16.72 15.63 -1.38
CA ASP A 368 -17.81 14.81 -0.87
C ASP A 368 -19.05 14.85 -1.79
N SER A 369 -20.10 14.13 -1.42
CA SER A 369 -21.37 14.11 -2.17
C SER A 369 -22.09 15.47 -2.21
N LEU A 370 -21.77 16.39 -1.30
CA LEU A 370 -22.33 17.74 -1.22
C LEU A 370 -21.51 18.77 -1.99
N GLY A 371 -20.34 18.37 -2.51
CA GLY A 371 -19.42 19.26 -3.25
C GLY A 371 -18.40 19.98 -2.36
N ASN A 372 -18.30 19.63 -1.08
CA ASN A 372 -17.29 20.20 -0.20
C ASN A 372 -15.92 19.53 -0.41
N PRO A 373 -14.81 20.25 -0.22
CA PRO A 373 -13.49 19.65 -0.20
C PRO A 373 -13.37 18.56 0.87
N LEU A 374 -12.58 17.51 0.60
CA LEU A 374 -12.33 16.41 1.54
C LEU A 374 -11.35 16.84 2.64
N ASN A 375 -11.77 17.73 3.50
CA ASN A 375 -10.95 18.21 4.60
C ASN A 375 -10.87 17.15 5.70
N ALA A 376 -9.64 16.68 5.96
CA ALA A 376 -9.39 15.72 7.02
C ALA A 376 -9.72 16.29 8.40
N ALA A 377 -10.43 15.52 9.20
CA ALA A 377 -10.72 15.84 10.59
C ALA A 377 -10.94 14.55 11.39
N PRO A 378 -10.49 14.46 12.65
CA PRO A 378 -10.81 13.36 13.53
C PRO A 378 -12.31 13.29 13.82
N GLY A 379 -12.81 12.08 14.06
CA GLY A 379 -14.19 11.85 14.48
C GLY A 379 -15.04 11.10 13.44
N ALA A 380 -16.14 11.70 12.97
CA ALA A 380 -17.00 11.04 12.00
C ALA A 380 -16.28 10.82 10.65
N PRO A 381 -16.49 9.66 10.00
CA PRO A 381 -15.89 9.42 8.70
C PRO A 381 -16.31 10.46 7.66
N ILE A 382 -15.33 10.90 6.88
CA ILE A 382 -15.51 11.77 5.71
C ILE A 382 -15.86 10.85 4.53
N THR A 383 -16.97 11.16 3.85
CA THR A 383 -17.44 10.32 2.74
C THR A 383 -17.19 11.01 1.41
N PRO A 384 -16.13 10.62 0.69
CA PRO A 384 -15.90 11.10 -0.67
C PRO A 384 -17.02 10.68 -1.62
N ARG A 385 -17.12 11.37 -2.75
CA ARG A 385 -18.00 10.95 -3.85
C ARG A 385 -17.62 9.52 -4.27
N GLU A 386 -18.64 8.76 -4.62
CA GLU A 386 -18.49 7.41 -5.14
C GLU A 386 -17.57 7.38 -6.37
N ILE A 387 -16.77 6.34 -6.47
CA ILE A 387 -15.83 6.13 -7.57
C ILE A 387 -16.41 5.03 -8.46
N ASP A 388 -16.92 5.41 -9.63
CA ASP A 388 -17.66 4.52 -10.53
C ASP A 388 -16.80 4.14 -11.73
N PHE A 389 -16.28 2.92 -11.75
CA PHE A 389 -15.58 2.38 -12.90
C PHE A 389 -16.57 1.82 -13.92
N LEU A 390 -16.48 2.32 -15.14
CA LEU A 390 -17.37 1.98 -16.25
C LEU A 390 -16.57 1.25 -17.33
N GLY A 391 -17.28 0.41 -18.09
CA GLY A 391 -16.70 -0.26 -19.24
C GLY A 391 -15.57 -1.23 -18.88
N CYS A 392 -15.64 -1.85 -17.69
CA CYS A 392 -14.66 -2.83 -17.24
C CYS A 392 -14.93 -4.18 -17.90
N SER A 393 -14.01 -4.71 -18.69
CA SER A 393 -14.16 -5.98 -19.41
C SER A 393 -12.84 -6.71 -19.59
#